data_922a5d5d3fbea6b570a535699e74f169
#
_entry.id   922a5d5d3fbea6b570a535699e74f169
#
_cell.length_a   1.000
_cell.length_b   1.000
_cell.length_c   1.000
_cell.angle_alpha   90.00
_cell.angle_beta   90.00
_cell.angle_gamma   90.00
#
_symmetry.space_group_name_H-M   'P 1'
#
loop_
_entity.id
_entity.type
_entity.pdbx_description
1 polymer ?
#
loop_
_entity_poly.entity_id
_entity_poly.type
_entity_poly.pdbx_seq_one_letter_code
_entity_poly.pdbx_strand_id
1 'polypeptide(L)'
;KNNSEIASKLTNFDPIFNMSQSYIDILNLVKKFNNETTSQYNKDKKEEDKIKTEDYLLQLLYPEGSPIHPSWPAGHATISGACVTILKAMFKTHEYSEETGYTPIKWNTLKNSNGQNLKPLIASYNGEKLENYNEIDKEDITIIGELNKLASNISLGRDWAGVHYRCDSVCGILAGETFAISYLQSKILEYSERFPLIEYFFLQRFDGTFI
;
A
#
# COMPACT_ATOMS: atom_id res chain seq x y z
N LYS A 1 29.92 -14.02 -11.37
CA LYS A 1 30.53 -12.75 -10.87
C LYS A 1 30.09 -12.59 -9.43
N ASN A 2 31.07 -12.38 -8.55
CA ASN A 2 30.88 -12.40 -7.10
C ASN A 2 29.94 -11.30 -6.63
N ASN A 3 28.89 -11.64 -5.88
CA ASN A 3 27.90 -10.69 -5.33
C ASN A 3 28.55 -9.64 -4.42
N SER A 4 29.71 -9.93 -3.82
CA SER A 4 30.54 -8.97 -3.10
C SER A 4 31.06 -7.83 -3.98
N GLU A 5 31.32 -8.11 -5.27
CA GLU A 5 31.75 -7.10 -6.24
C GLU A 5 30.60 -6.19 -6.70
N ILE A 6 29.39 -6.73 -6.73
CA ILE A 6 28.17 -5.94 -7.01
C ILE A 6 27.83 -5.04 -5.81
N ALA A 7 27.90 -5.58 -4.60
CA ALA A 7 27.68 -4.81 -3.39
C ALA A 7 28.73 -3.68 -3.22
N SER A 8 30.01 -3.94 -3.51
CA SER A 8 31.07 -2.92 -3.47
C SER A 8 30.89 -1.86 -4.58
N LYS A 9 30.35 -2.23 -5.73
CA LYS A 9 30.02 -1.28 -6.81
C LYS A 9 28.79 -0.44 -6.49
N LEU A 10 27.78 -1.00 -5.85
CA LEU A 10 26.61 -0.25 -5.39
C LEU A 10 26.97 0.78 -4.32
N THR A 11 27.90 0.45 -3.40
CA THR A 11 28.37 1.39 -2.37
C THR A 11 29.24 2.52 -2.92
N ASN A 12 29.83 2.36 -4.11
CA ASN A 12 30.71 3.36 -4.73
C ASN A 12 30.00 4.23 -5.79
N PHE A 13 28.75 3.96 -6.14
CA PHE A 13 28.16 4.53 -7.35
C PHE A 13 27.26 5.74 -7.16
N ASP A 14 26.87 6.09 -5.92
CA ASP A 14 25.96 7.21 -5.71
C ASP A 14 26.17 7.88 -4.35
N PRO A 15 26.29 9.25 -4.29
CA PRO A 15 26.25 10.00 -3.04
C PRO A 15 24.96 9.77 -2.23
N ILE A 16 23.85 9.41 -2.87
CA ILE A 16 22.61 8.97 -2.20
C ILE A 16 22.84 7.63 -1.46
N PHE A 17 23.75 6.81 -1.94
CA PHE A 17 24.15 5.54 -1.33
C PHE A 17 25.37 5.68 -0.43
N ASN A 18 25.92 6.88 -0.24
CA ASN A 18 26.90 7.15 0.82
C ASN A 18 26.14 7.23 2.16
N MET A 19 25.68 6.09 2.53
CA MET A 19 24.49 5.83 3.27
C MET A 19 24.73 5.89 4.74
N SER A 20 23.77 6.48 5.38
CA SER A 20 23.49 6.37 6.79
C SER A 20 23.71 4.92 7.24
N GLN A 21 24.23 4.73 8.42
CA GLN A 21 24.37 3.43 9.08
C GLN A 21 23.10 2.57 8.98
N SER A 22 21.93 3.22 8.98
CA SER A 22 20.61 2.60 8.83
C SER A 22 20.45 1.75 7.57
N TYR A 23 21.09 2.12 6.46
CA TYR A 23 20.96 1.32 5.24
C TYR A 23 21.88 0.09 5.26
N ILE A 24 23.07 0.25 5.81
CA ILE A 24 23.97 -0.88 6.03
C ILE A 24 23.29 -1.90 6.93
N ASP A 25 22.56 -1.43 7.95
CA ASP A 25 21.82 -2.28 8.86
C ASP A 25 20.66 -3.02 8.13
N ILE A 26 19.95 -2.34 7.21
CA ILE A 26 18.92 -2.97 6.36
C ILE A 26 19.53 -4.06 5.45
N LEU A 27 20.65 -3.77 4.78
CA LEU A 27 21.34 -4.76 3.95
C LEU A 27 21.77 -5.98 4.78
N ASN A 28 22.31 -5.76 5.97
CA ASN A 28 22.71 -6.84 6.88
C ASN A 28 21.49 -7.66 7.34
N LEU A 29 20.35 -7.03 7.58
CA LEU A 29 19.09 -7.73 7.89
C LEU A 29 18.62 -8.59 6.72
N VAL A 30 18.67 -8.08 5.48
CA VAL A 30 18.33 -8.85 4.28
C VAL A 30 19.26 -10.05 4.12
N LYS A 31 20.57 -9.85 4.28
CA LYS A 31 21.57 -10.94 4.21
C LYS A 31 21.30 -11.99 5.29
N LYS A 32 21.04 -11.57 6.53
CA LYS A 32 20.71 -12.47 7.63
C LYS A 32 19.47 -13.29 7.32
N PHE A 33 18.39 -12.66 6.88
CA PHE A 33 17.15 -13.32 6.50
C PHE A 33 17.39 -14.35 5.39
N ASN A 34 18.11 -13.99 4.34
CA ASN A 34 18.42 -14.88 3.22
C ASN A 34 19.22 -16.09 3.68
N ASN A 35 20.21 -15.91 4.56
CA ASN A 35 21.01 -17.01 5.11
C ASN A 35 20.16 -17.95 5.96
N GLU A 36 19.29 -17.42 6.81
CA GLU A 36 18.39 -18.22 7.65
C GLU A 36 17.41 -19.04 6.80
N THR A 37 16.79 -18.42 5.80
CA THR A 37 15.86 -19.08 4.88
C THR A 37 16.55 -20.15 4.06
N THR A 38 17.75 -19.86 3.53
CA THR A 38 18.57 -20.83 2.79
C THR A 38 19.00 -21.99 3.66
N SER A 39 19.40 -21.72 4.89
CA SER A 39 19.77 -22.75 5.85
C SER A 39 18.60 -23.68 6.17
N GLN A 40 17.40 -23.11 6.37
CA GLN A 40 16.18 -23.88 6.59
C GLN A 40 15.80 -24.73 5.36
N TYR A 41 15.88 -24.14 4.16
CA TYR A 41 15.62 -24.85 2.91
C TYR A 41 16.59 -26.01 2.67
N ASN A 42 17.86 -25.86 3.05
CA ASN A 42 18.91 -26.85 2.85
C ASN A 42 18.94 -27.96 3.91
N LYS A 43 18.15 -27.85 4.99
CA LYS A 43 18.24 -28.71 6.17
C LYS A 43 18.12 -30.20 5.86
N ASP A 44 17.26 -30.57 4.92
CA ASP A 44 16.97 -31.95 4.56
C ASP A 44 17.43 -32.33 3.14
N LYS A 45 18.33 -31.50 2.55
CA LYS A 45 18.80 -31.72 1.17
C LYS A 45 20.20 -32.31 1.11
N LYS A 46 20.46 -33.10 0.06
CA LYS A 46 21.80 -33.58 -0.28
C LYS A 46 22.69 -32.41 -0.68
N GLU A 47 23.99 -32.55 -0.54
CA GLU A 47 24.97 -31.49 -0.85
C GLU A 47 24.85 -30.95 -2.28
N GLU A 48 24.52 -31.81 -3.25
CA GLU A 48 24.32 -31.48 -4.65
C GLU A 48 23.09 -30.62 -4.91
N ASP A 49 22.08 -30.69 -4.01
CA ASP A 49 20.80 -29.97 -4.11
C ASP A 49 20.75 -28.70 -3.23
N LYS A 50 21.83 -28.44 -2.47
CA LYS A 50 21.90 -27.28 -1.61
C LYS A 50 22.12 -26.00 -2.38
N ILE A 51 21.29 -25.00 -2.06
CA ILE A 51 21.45 -23.64 -2.59
C ILE A 51 22.47 -22.89 -1.75
N LYS A 52 23.40 -22.19 -2.40
CA LYS A 52 24.32 -21.24 -1.75
C LYS A 52 23.88 -19.84 -2.09
N THR A 53 23.33 -19.13 -1.12
CA THR A 53 22.99 -17.71 -1.29
C THR A 53 23.66 -16.91 -0.17
N GLU A 54 24.61 -16.09 -0.54
CA GLU A 54 25.12 -14.99 0.30
C GLU A 54 24.65 -13.66 -0.30
N ASP A 55 23.34 -13.52 -0.49
CA ASP A 55 22.78 -12.48 -1.34
C ASP A 55 22.17 -11.35 -0.50
N TYR A 56 22.31 -10.12 -0.99
CA TYR A 56 21.63 -8.93 -0.47
C TYR A 56 20.30 -8.67 -1.20
N LEU A 57 19.92 -9.53 -2.15
CA LEU A 57 18.66 -9.41 -2.88
C LEU A 57 17.54 -10.07 -2.09
N LEU A 58 16.40 -9.39 -1.97
CA LEU A 58 15.20 -9.98 -1.41
C LEU A 58 14.73 -11.15 -2.29
N GLN A 59 14.36 -12.24 -1.66
CA GLN A 59 13.79 -13.38 -2.36
C GLN A 59 12.39 -13.02 -2.87
N LEU A 60 12.04 -13.50 -4.05
CA LEU A 60 10.69 -13.38 -4.56
C LEU A 60 9.75 -14.28 -3.77
N LEU A 61 8.54 -13.80 -3.50
CA LEU A 61 7.50 -14.56 -2.79
C LEU A 61 7.07 -15.80 -3.59
N TYR A 62 7.09 -15.69 -4.92
CA TYR A 62 6.64 -16.76 -5.82
C TYR A 62 7.82 -17.35 -6.58
N PRO A 63 7.87 -18.69 -6.72
CA PRO A 63 8.96 -19.36 -7.43
C PRO A 63 9.02 -19.04 -8.94
N GLU A 64 7.92 -18.59 -9.51
CA GLU A 64 7.83 -18.17 -10.92
C GLU A 64 8.67 -16.91 -11.23
N GLY A 65 9.05 -16.17 -10.20
CA GLY A 65 9.79 -14.92 -10.36
C GLY A 65 8.90 -13.73 -10.75
N SER A 66 9.55 -12.66 -11.21
CA SER A 66 8.83 -11.46 -11.64
C SER A 66 8.08 -11.71 -12.96
N PRO A 67 6.88 -11.09 -13.13
CA PRO A 67 6.19 -11.12 -14.42
C PRO A 67 7.04 -10.58 -15.55
N ILE A 68 6.87 -11.12 -16.76
CA ILE A 68 7.63 -10.75 -17.96
C ILE A 68 7.06 -9.53 -18.70
N HIS A 69 6.25 -8.72 -18.04
CA HIS A 69 5.77 -7.43 -18.55
C HIS A 69 6.53 -6.27 -17.89
N PRO A 70 6.46 -5.04 -18.44
CA PRO A 70 7.02 -3.86 -17.77
C PRO A 70 6.51 -3.70 -16.35
N SER A 71 7.39 -3.36 -15.41
CA SER A 71 7.01 -3.20 -14.00
C SER A 71 6.21 -1.92 -13.75
N TRP A 72 6.44 -0.90 -14.55
CA TRP A 72 5.82 0.42 -14.39
C TRP A 72 4.69 0.67 -15.40
N PRO A 73 3.54 1.23 -14.93
CA PRO A 73 3.10 1.32 -13.53
C PRO A 73 2.62 -0.03 -12.98
N ALA A 74 2.63 -0.19 -11.65
CA ALA A 74 2.13 -1.40 -11.03
C ALA A 74 0.62 -1.56 -11.25
N GLY A 75 0.19 -2.64 -11.94
CA GLY A 75 -1.21 -2.86 -12.29
C GLY A 75 -2.13 -2.97 -11.08
N HIS A 76 -1.70 -3.68 -10.02
CA HIS A 76 -2.47 -3.78 -8.77
C HIS A 76 -2.62 -2.42 -8.07
N ALA A 77 -1.58 -1.60 -8.09
CA ALA A 77 -1.62 -0.24 -7.56
C ALA A 77 -2.59 0.64 -8.34
N THR A 78 -2.58 0.55 -9.67
CA THR A 78 -3.49 1.29 -10.54
C THR A 78 -4.95 0.91 -10.28
N ILE A 79 -5.23 -0.39 -10.18
CA ILE A 79 -6.59 -0.87 -9.87
C ILE A 79 -7.01 -0.43 -8.47
N SER A 80 -6.14 -0.59 -7.46
CA SER A 80 -6.47 -0.19 -6.09
C SER A 80 -6.68 1.32 -5.95
N GLY A 81 -5.87 2.14 -6.62
CA GLY A 81 -6.03 3.58 -6.69
C GLY A 81 -7.37 3.97 -7.30
N ALA A 82 -7.75 3.36 -8.43
CA ALA A 82 -9.04 3.63 -9.08
C ALA A 82 -10.23 3.18 -8.21
N CYS A 83 -10.20 1.95 -7.69
CA CYS A 83 -11.30 1.43 -6.89
C CYS A 83 -11.49 2.21 -5.58
N VAL A 84 -10.40 2.54 -4.88
CA VAL A 84 -10.48 3.33 -3.65
C VAL A 84 -10.97 4.74 -3.92
N THR A 85 -10.60 5.34 -5.04
CA THR A 85 -11.13 6.66 -5.44
C THR A 85 -12.64 6.63 -5.67
N ILE A 86 -13.15 5.56 -6.28
CA ILE A 86 -14.60 5.37 -6.41
C ILE A 86 -15.27 5.19 -5.04
N LEU A 87 -14.67 4.40 -4.14
CA LEU A 87 -15.17 4.24 -2.78
C LEU A 87 -15.20 5.57 -2.01
N LYS A 88 -14.16 6.40 -2.13
CA LYS A 88 -14.13 7.75 -1.55
C LYS A 88 -15.30 8.62 -2.04
N ALA A 89 -15.68 8.48 -3.30
CA ALA A 89 -16.83 9.20 -3.86
C ALA A 89 -18.18 8.66 -3.39
N MET A 90 -18.25 7.36 -3.05
CA MET A 90 -19.49 6.71 -2.61
C MET A 90 -19.78 6.87 -1.12
N PHE A 91 -18.75 7.08 -0.30
CA PHE A 91 -18.88 7.22 1.15
C PHE A 91 -18.63 8.65 1.60
N LYS A 92 -19.41 9.11 2.57
CA LYS A 92 -19.13 10.38 3.26
C LYS A 92 -17.86 10.22 4.10
N THR A 93 -16.77 10.77 3.62
CA THR A 93 -15.45 10.67 4.27
C THR A 93 -15.11 11.87 5.12
N HIS A 94 -15.77 13.00 4.91
CA HIS A 94 -15.53 14.27 5.61
C HIS A 94 -16.84 14.92 6.06
N GLU A 95 -16.75 15.75 7.08
CA GLU A 95 -17.78 16.69 7.50
C GLU A 95 -17.28 18.10 7.24
N TYR A 96 -18.21 18.98 6.89
CA TYR A 96 -17.95 20.40 6.68
C TYR A 96 -18.49 21.20 7.84
N SER A 97 -17.68 22.14 8.33
CA SER A 97 -18.12 23.21 9.23
C SER A 97 -17.52 24.55 8.78
N GLU A 98 -18.20 25.66 9.07
CA GLU A 98 -17.69 27.00 8.72
C GLU A 98 -16.41 27.34 9.48
N GLU A 99 -16.22 26.80 10.69
CA GLU A 99 -15.07 27.07 11.54
C GLU A 99 -13.80 26.29 11.11
N THR A 100 -13.97 25.02 10.74
CA THR A 100 -12.84 24.09 10.51
C THR A 100 -12.69 23.63 9.06
N GLY A 101 -13.67 23.97 8.20
CA GLY A 101 -13.71 23.47 6.83
C GLY A 101 -14.05 21.97 6.79
N TYR A 102 -13.45 21.26 5.85
CA TYR A 102 -13.63 19.82 5.71
C TYR A 102 -12.73 19.05 6.68
N THR A 103 -13.33 18.29 7.58
CA THR A 103 -12.65 17.46 8.56
C THR A 103 -12.93 15.98 8.32
N PRO A 104 -11.92 15.09 8.37
CA PRO A 104 -12.14 13.66 8.21
C PRO A 104 -13.05 13.09 9.29
N ILE A 105 -14.00 12.26 8.89
CA ILE A 105 -14.90 11.57 9.82
C ILE A 105 -14.11 10.48 10.55
N LYS A 106 -14.09 10.56 11.88
CA LYS A 106 -13.46 9.55 12.73
C LYS A 106 -14.34 8.32 12.85
N TRP A 107 -13.72 7.13 12.83
CA TRP A 107 -14.44 5.85 12.88
C TRP A 107 -15.31 5.69 14.11
N ASN A 108 -14.82 6.13 15.26
CA ASN A 108 -15.51 6.04 16.55
C ASN A 108 -16.74 6.96 16.69
N THR A 109 -16.94 7.90 15.76
CA THR A 109 -18.15 8.75 15.72
C THR A 109 -19.30 8.09 14.95
N LEU A 110 -19.02 7.06 14.18
CA LEU A 110 -20.04 6.29 13.45
C LEU A 110 -20.85 5.42 14.40
N LYS A 111 -22.13 5.26 14.08
CA LYS A 111 -23.06 4.46 14.88
C LYS A 111 -23.63 3.31 14.06
N ASN A 112 -23.81 2.18 14.70
CA ASN A 112 -24.55 1.05 14.14
C ASN A 112 -26.09 1.34 14.19
N SER A 113 -26.87 0.41 13.66
CA SER A 113 -28.35 0.49 13.66
C SER A 113 -28.97 0.59 15.05
N ASN A 114 -28.25 0.19 16.09
CA ASN A 114 -28.69 0.24 17.50
C ASN A 114 -28.23 1.54 18.20
N GLY A 115 -27.62 2.49 17.47
CA GLY A 115 -27.13 3.75 18.01
C GLY A 115 -25.82 3.66 18.81
N GLN A 116 -25.16 2.50 18.82
CA GLN A 116 -23.87 2.30 19.49
C GLN A 116 -22.72 2.71 18.57
N ASN A 117 -21.71 3.35 19.12
CA ASN A 117 -20.51 3.72 18.37
C ASN A 117 -19.80 2.46 17.82
N LEU A 118 -19.37 2.56 16.56
CA LEU A 118 -18.56 1.52 15.95
C LEU A 118 -17.17 1.49 16.62
N LYS A 119 -16.67 0.29 16.83
CA LYS A 119 -15.30 0.08 17.31
C LYS A 119 -14.42 -0.31 16.14
N PRO A 120 -13.21 0.23 16.03
CA PRO A 120 -12.27 -0.26 15.04
C PRO A 120 -11.88 -1.71 15.37
N LEU A 121 -11.69 -2.49 14.33
CA LEU A 121 -11.37 -3.92 14.43
C LEU A 121 -10.02 -4.19 13.79
N ILE A 122 -9.31 -5.17 14.32
CA ILE A 122 -8.05 -5.69 13.79
C ILE A 122 -8.16 -7.21 13.65
N ALA A 123 -7.45 -7.77 12.68
CA ALA A 123 -7.33 -9.22 12.59
C ALA A 123 -6.53 -9.76 13.80
N SER A 124 -6.99 -10.88 14.38
CA SER A 124 -6.21 -11.62 15.36
C SER A 124 -4.87 -12.07 14.76
N TYR A 125 -3.89 -12.37 15.61
CA TYR A 125 -2.55 -12.78 15.18
C TYR A 125 -2.54 -13.94 14.16
N ASN A 126 -3.45 -14.90 14.31
CA ASN A 126 -3.62 -16.04 13.39
C ASN A 126 -4.56 -15.73 12.21
N GLY A 127 -5.15 -14.55 12.13
CA GLY A 127 -6.06 -14.15 11.06
C GLY A 127 -7.45 -14.80 11.08
N GLU A 128 -7.80 -15.59 12.11
CA GLU A 128 -9.06 -16.35 12.15
C GLU A 128 -10.29 -15.53 12.55
N LYS A 129 -10.09 -14.43 13.28
CA LYS A 129 -11.19 -13.59 13.77
C LYS A 129 -10.81 -12.12 13.78
N LEU A 130 -11.82 -11.27 13.91
CA LEU A 130 -11.65 -9.85 14.18
C LEU A 130 -11.74 -9.60 15.69
N GLU A 131 -10.83 -8.76 16.18
CA GLU A 131 -10.74 -8.33 17.56
C GLU A 131 -10.87 -6.80 17.65
N ASN A 132 -11.27 -6.27 18.82
CA ASN A 132 -11.32 -4.82 19.01
C ASN A 132 -9.89 -4.25 18.97
N TYR A 133 -9.70 -3.24 18.14
CA TYR A 133 -8.45 -2.47 18.13
C TYR A 133 -8.39 -1.53 19.33
N ASN A 134 -7.41 -1.68 20.20
CA ASN A 134 -7.29 -0.95 21.46
C ASN A 134 -5.99 -0.15 21.59
N GLU A 135 -5.26 0.04 20.48
CA GLU A 135 -4.03 0.81 20.48
C GLU A 135 -4.28 2.31 20.73
N ILE A 136 -3.19 3.03 20.98
CA ILE A 136 -3.23 4.44 21.41
C ILE A 136 -3.87 5.36 20.37
N ASP A 137 -3.77 5.01 19.08
CA ASP A 137 -4.27 5.77 17.93
C ASP A 137 -5.71 5.40 17.50
N LYS A 138 -6.40 4.54 18.26
CA LYS A 138 -7.76 4.09 17.92
C LYS A 138 -8.77 5.23 17.73
N GLU A 139 -8.53 6.36 18.40
CA GLU A 139 -9.38 7.54 18.32
C GLU A 139 -9.08 8.42 17.08
N ASP A 140 -7.99 8.15 16.39
CA ASP A 140 -7.54 8.90 15.23
C ASP A 140 -7.81 8.19 13.90
N ILE A 141 -8.36 6.97 13.96
CA ILE A 141 -8.75 6.22 12.77
C ILE A 141 -9.91 6.94 12.06
N THR A 142 -9.73 7.22 10.77
CA THR A 142 -10.72 7.91 9.94
C THR A 142 -11.16 7.06 8.76
N ILE A 143 -12.35 7.30 8.21
CA ILE A 143 -12.85 6.60 7.01
C ILE A 143 -11.88 6.78 5.86
N ILE A 144 -11.47 8.02 5.59
CA ILE A 144 -10.54 8.32 4.48
C ILE A 144 -9.18 7.68 4.68
N GLY A 145 -8.69 7.67 5.93
CA GLY A 145 -7.43 7.02 6.29
C GLY A 145 -7.44 5.52 6.00
N GLU A 146 -8.51 4.82 6.38
CA GLU A 146 -8.65 3.39 6.13
C GLU A 146 -8.78 3.06 4.63
N LEU A 147 -9.50 3.89 3.86
CA LEU A 147 -9.58 3.74 2.42
C LEU A 147 -8.21 3.96 1.76
N ASN A 148 -7.46 4.98 2.17
CA ASN A 148 -6.09 5.21 1.67
C ASN A 148 -5.16 4.06 2.04
N LYS A 149 -5.26 3.55 3.27
CA LYS A 149 -4.48 2.39 3.74
C LYS A 149 -4.79 1.14 2.92
N LEU A 150 -6.04 0.91 2.54
CA LEU A 150 -6.42 -0.22 1.68
C LEU A 150 -5.68 -0.17 0.34
N ALA A 151 -5.71 0.97 -0.37
CA ALA A 151 -4.97 1.13 -1.62
C ALA A 151 -3.46 0.93 -1.44
N SER A 152 -2.91 1.51 -0.38
CA SER A 152 -1.49 1.40 -0.05
C SER A 152 -1.07 -0.04 0.24
N ASN A 153 -1.84 -0.77 1.03
CA ASN A 153 -1.53 -2.16 1.39
C ASN A 153 -1.57 -3.10 0.18
N ILE A 154 -2.55 -2.94 -0.72
CA ILE A 154 -2.61 -3.71 -1.97
C ILE A 154 -1.37 -3.44 -2.83
N SER A 155 -0.98 -2.18 -2.93
CA SER A 155 0.18 -1.75 -3.71
C SER A 155 1.50 -2.26 -3.11
N LEU A 156 1.73 -2.02 -1.81
CA LEU A 156 2.93 -2.44 -1.10
C LEU A 156 3.07 -3.96 -1.00
N GLY A 157 1.96 -4.70 -1.00
CA GLY A 157 1.97 -6.14 -1.08
C GLY A 157 2.72 -6.67 -2.30
N ARG A 158 2.76 -5.90 -3.39
CA ARG A 158 3.53 -6.23 -4.59
C ARG A 158 5.02 -5.95 -4.44
N ASP A 159 5.36 -4.90 -3.68
CA ASP A 159 6.76 -4.61 -3.33
C ASP A 159 7.31 -5.70 -2.40
N TRP A 160 6.53 -6.15 -1.41
CA TRP A 160 6.89 -7.28 -0.54
C TRP A 160 7.03 -8.60 -1.31
N ALA A 161 6.21 -8.80 -2.34
CA ALA A 161 6.35 -9.96 -3.23
C ALA A 161 7.62 -9.90 -4.11
N GLY A 162 8.34 -8.78 -4.13
CA GLY A 162 9.57 -8.59 -4.91
C GLY A 162 9.33 -8.40 -6.41
N VAL A 163 8.12 -8.05 -6.83
CA VAL A 163 7.73 -7.96 -8.25
C VAL A 163 7.54 -6.54 -8.75
N HIS A 164 7.52 -5.55 -7.85
CA HIS A 164 7.43 -4.12 -8.16
C HIS A 164 8.37 -3.30 -7.28
N TYR A 165 8.65 -2.09 -7.73
CA TYR A 165 9.37 -1.06 -7.00
C TYR A 165 8.39 -0.04 -6.44
N ARG A 166 8.80 0.67 -5.38
CA ARG A 166 7.97 1.71 -4.75
C ARG A 166 7.50 2.79 -5.75
N CYS A 167 8.33 3.15 -6.72
CA CYS A 167 7.94 4.11 -7.77
C CYS A 167 6.78 3.58 -8.63
N ASP A 168 6.78 2.29 -8.97
CA ASP A 168 5.71 1.66 -9.75
C ASP A 168 4.39 1.72 -8.98
N SER A 169 4.49 1.49 -7.66
CA SER A 169 3.37 1.49 -6.73
C SER A 169 2.76 2.89 -6.58
N VAL A 170 3.57 3.90 -6.32
CA VAL A 170 3.12 5.29 -6.17
C VAL A 170 2.51 5.81 -7.46
N CYS A 171 3.22 5.66 -8.59
CA CYS A 171 2.72 6.10 -9.89
C CYS A 171 1.45 5.35 -10.29
N GLY A 172 1.36 4.06 -9.96
CA GLY A 172 0.17 3.25 -10.22
C GLY A 172 -1.06 3.80 -9.47
N ILE A 173 -0.97 4.04 -8.17
CA ILE A 173 -2.08 4.60 -7.38
C ILE A 173 -2.55 5.93 -7.96
N LEU A 174 -1.64 6.85 -8.27
CA LEU A 174 -1.98 8.17 -8.82
C LEU A 174 -2.58 8.09 -10.22
N ALA A 175 -2.11 7.17 -11.06
CA ALA A 175 -2.70 6.93 -12.38
C ALA A 175 -4.13 6.38 -12.26
N GLY A 176 -4.35 5.43 -11.34
CA GLY A 176 -5.67 4.88 -11.04
C GLY A 176 -6.64 5.95 -10.51
N GLU A 177 -6.19 6.79 -9.60
CA GLU A 177 -6.97 7.94 -9.09
C GLU A 177 -7.38 8.88 -10.22
N THR A 178 -6.43 9.28 -11.07
CA THR A 178 -6.69 10.19 -12.20
C THR A 178 -7.73 9.60 -13.15
N PHE A 179 -7.62 8.31 -13.48
CA PHE A 179 -8.59 7.62 -14.31
C PHE A 179 -9.99 7.61 -13.66
N ALA A 180 -10.07 7.24 -12.38
CA ALA A 180 -11.35 7.18 -11.67
C ALA A 180 -12.02 8.53 -11.54
N ILE A 181 -11.27 9.61 -11.29
CA ILE A 181 -11.78 10.98 -11.26
C ILE A 181 -12.39 11.35 -12.61
N SER A 182 -11.67 11.12 -13.71
CA SER A 182 -12.18 11.41 -15.05
C SER A 182 -13.44 10.61 -15.38
N TYR A 183 -13.48 9.34 -14.99
CA TYR A 183 -14.66 8.49 -15.13
C TYR A 183 -15.87 9.01 -14.32
N LEU A 184 -15.66 9.36 -13.05
CA LEU A 184 -16.70 9.89 -12.18
C LEU A 184 -17.24 11.23 -12.69
N GLN A 185 -16.38 12.13 -13.15
CA GLN A 185 -16.78 13.40 -13.77
C GLN A 185 -17.66 13.17 -15.01
N SER A 186 -17.27 12.23 -15.87
CA SER A 186 -18.09 11.85 -17.03
C SER A 186 -19.47 11.31 -16.61
N LYS A 187 -19.50 10.46 -15.58
CA LYS A 187 -20.78 9.90 -15.07
C LYS A 187 -21.68 10.94 -14.43
N ILE A 188 -21.13 11.90 -13.72
CA ILE A 188 -21.90 13.02 -13.16
C ILE A 188 -22.58 13.82 -14.28
N LEU A 189 -21.89 14.10 -15.38
CA LEU A 189 -22.45 14.77 -16.52
C LEU A 189 -23.63 13.99 -17.15
N GLU A 190 -23.48 12.65 -17.27
CA GLU A 190 -24.58 11.79 -17.75
C GLU A 190 -25.79 11.78 -16.80
N TYR A 191 -25.55 11.79 -15.48
CA TYR A 191 -26.64 11.76 -14.48
C TYR A 191 -27.24 13.13 -14.21
N SER A 192 -26.52 14.23 -14.43
CA SER A 192 -27.02 15.60 -14.20
C SER A 192 -28.23 15.94 -15.05
N GLU A 193 -28.36 15.34 -16.23
CA GLU A 193 -29.58 15.48 -17.08
C GLU A 193 -30.82 14.86 -16.42
N ARG A 194 -30.65 13.85 -15.56
CA ARG A 194 -31.74 13.13 -14.87
C ARG A 194 -31.94 13.58 -13.43
N PHE A 195 -30.88 14.09 -12.78
CA PHE A 195 -30.88 14.46 -11.38
C PHE A 195 -30.16 15.80 -11.18
N PRO A 196 -30.82 16.93 -11.44
CA PRO A 196 -30.20 18.26 -11.36
C PRO A 196 -29.70 18.66 -9.97
N LEU A 197 -29.89 17.83 -8.94
CA LEU A 197 -29.43 18.07 -7.56
C LEU A 197 -28.01 17.53 -7.26
N ILE A 198 -27.33 16.91 -8.22
CA ILE A 198 -25.93 16.50 -8.03
C ILE A 198 -25.04 17.67 -8.47
N GLU A 199 -25.07 18.75 -7.69
CA GLU A 199 -24.28 19.95 -8.01
C GLU A 199 -22.80 19.84 -7.66
N TYR A 200 -22.41 18.95 -6.75
CA TYR A 200 -21.04 18.89 -6.25
C TYR A 200 -20.54 17.47 -6.04
N PHE A 201 -19.44 17.18 -6.71
CA PHE A 201 -18.60 16.02 -6.45
C PHE A 201 -17.47 16.46 -5.55
N PHE A 202 -17.40 15.91 -4.34
CA PHE A 202 -16.37 16.22 -3.37
C PHE A 202 -15.54 14.97 -3.08
N LEU A 203 -14.23 15.09 -3.27
CA LEU A 203 -13.31 14.00 -3.06
C LEU A 203 -11.95 14.52 -2.59
N GLN A 204 -11.37 13.91 -1.57
CA GLN A 204 -9.98 14.11 -1.23
C GLN A 204 -9.09 13.13 -2.01
N ARG A 205 -8.12 13.67 -2.73
CA ARG A 205 -7.10 12.89 -3.45
C ARG A 205 -6.12 12.23 -2.50
N PHE A 206 -5.29 11.31 -3.02
CA PHE A 206 -4.23 10.68 -2.24
C PHE A 206 -3.13 11.65 -1.80
N ASP A 207 -2.94 12.76 -2.51
CA ASP A 207 -2.03 13.84 -2.12
C ASP A 207 -2.61 14.81 -1.07
N GLY A 208 -3.84 14.59 -0.64
CA GLY A 208 -4.54 15.41 0.35
C GLY A 208 -5.31 16.61 -0.25
N THR A 209 -5.16 16.91 -1.53
CA THR A 209 -5.93 17.97 -2.20
C THR A 209 -7.38 17.57 -2.42
N PHE A 210 -8.26 18.54 -2.62
CA PHE A 210 -9.69 18.31 -2.87
C PHE A 210 -10.08 18.68 -4.29
N ILE A 211 -11.08 18.00 -4.80
CA ILE A 211 -11.80 18.31 -6.05
C ILE A 211 -13.30 18.24 -5.82
#